data_8b07e4a6cf96f56e25f55e4ac2390d89
#
_entry.id   8b07e4a6cf96f56e25f55e4ac2390d89
#
_cell.length_a   1.000
_cell.length_b   1.000
_cell.length_c   1.000
_cell.angle_alpha   90.00
_cell.angle_beta   90.00
_cell.angle_gamma   90.00
#
_symmetry.space_group_name_H-M   'P 1'
#
loop_
_entity.id
_entity.type
_entity.pdbx_description
1 polymer ?
#
loop_
_entity_poly.entity_id
_entity_poly.type
_entity_poly.pdbx_seq_one_letter_code
_entity_poly.pdbx_strand_id
1 'polypeptide(L)'
;MIAKTLQALEPVLAQELEALGATDIEQGRRMVSFTGDKKVLYRANYRLRTALRILLPIASFRANDPDELYRQLKRLDWSEWMQAGDTFAFDTVVYSETFTHSKYVGYRAKDALVDFFTERGEKRPMVRLDNPDRLFHIHISHDEVTLALDSSGESLHKRGWRAAQTEAPLSEVLAAGILLLAGWQGETDFIDPMCGSGTLIIEADLIARGIAPGSFRKSFAFQRWADYDPALFADVEAECRELKPFEHHIYGSDSSIEAVKVARHNVRTAGLADLITVSHRAMQDCPAPEAPALIVTNPPYGERLRLRDGEELYRMIGERLKHNYAGSMAWILAYKLEHFDKIGLRHSDRIKMLNGSLECELRAYTLFAGKREDFKRAGGEGEEERAPRAPRPERERGPRSEKPRRFGRPRREDRREGGRRDGDRPSFSDRPRREDRREGGRRDGDRPSFSDRPRREDRREGSRPAKKNEGGLWPNDRFRYRDEEGRERIRNKRSKHIQTFSGGGDE
;
A
#
# COMPACT_ATOMS: atom_id res chain seq x y z
N MET A 1 1.69 -18.33 12.96
CA MET A 1 0.95 -17.08 12.61
C MET A 1 1.46 -16.53 11.29
N ILE A 2 0.68 -15.67 10.62
CA ILE A 2 1.06 -15.04 9.35
C ILE A 2 0.85 -13.54 9.45
N ALA A 3 1.91 -12.75 9.27
CA ALA A 3 1.82 -11.30 9.11
C ALA A 3 1.79 -10.96 7.62
N LYS A 4 0.72 -10.32 7.15
CA LYS A 4 0.61 -9.83 5.76
C LYS A 4 1.29 -8.47 5.65
N THR A 5 2.00 -8.23 4.53
CA THR A 5 2.70 -6.98 4.29
C THR A 5 2.64 -6.55 2.82
N LEU A 6 3.30 -5.46 2.47
CA LEU A 6 3.50 -5.01 1.10
C LEU A 6 4.77 -5.65 0.51
N GLN A 7 4.82 -5.72 -0.81
CA GLN A 7 6.01 -6.22 -1.53
C GLN A 7 7.23 -5.36 -1.21
N ALA A 8 8.38 -6.02 -1.03
CA ALA A 8 9.67 -5.47 -0.63
C ALA A 8 9.79 -5.07 0.86
N LEU A 9 8.74 -5.21 1.65
CA LEU A 9 8.78 -4.97 3.10
C LEU A 9 8.90 -6.27 3.91
N GLU A 10 8.95 -7.44 3.27
CA GLU A 10 9.06 -8.72 3.94
C GLU A 10 10.33 -8.81 4.84
N PRO A 11 11.53 -8.35 4.40
CA PRO A 11 12.71 -8.37 5.26
C PRO A 11 12.59 -7.43 6.46
N VAL A 12 11.98 -6.26 6.29
CA VAL A 12 11.76 -5.28 7.39
C VAL A 12 10.78 -5.86 8.40
N LEU A 13 9.67 -6.45 7.92
CA LEU A 13 8.69 -7.09 8.80
C LEU A 13 9.29 -8.27 9.58
N ALA A 14 10.18 -9.05 8.96
CA ALA A 14 10.88 -10.14 9.65
C ALA A 14 11.74 -9.63 10.80
N GLN A 15 12.47 -8.53 10.61
CA GLN A 15 13.24 -7.87 11.67
C GLN A 15 12.34 -7.31 12.78
N GLU A 16 11.22 -6.69 12.44
CA GLU A 16 10.25 -6.24 13.45
C GLU A 16 9.70 -7.42 14.26
N LEU A 17 9.38 -8.56 13.64
CA LEU A 17 8.90 -9.77 14.31
C LEU A 17 9.94 -10.38 15.24
N GLU A 18 11.19 -10.47 14.81
CA GLU A 18 12.31 -10.93 15.63
C GLU A 18 12.47 -10.07 16.90
N ALA A 19 12.41 -8.75 16.73
CA ALA A 19 12.46 -7.79 17.84
C ALA A 19 11.29 -7.91 18.84
N LEU A 20 10.15 -8.51 18.43
CA LEU A 20 9.00 -8.79 19.29
C LEU A 20 9.10 -10.13 20.04
N GLY A 21 10.12 -10.94 19.74
CA GLY A 21 10.32 -12.27 20.32
C GLY A 21 9.61 -13.39 19.55
N ALA A 22 9.26 -13.19 18.29
CA ALA A 22 8.78 -14.24 17.41
C ALA A 22 9.92 -15.20 17.01
N THR A 23 9.58 -16.46 16.77
CA THR A 23 10.50 -17.50 16.30
C THR A 23 10.03 -18.10 14.98
N ASP A 24 10.82 -18.98 14.38
CA ASP A 24 10.50 -19.68 13.13
C ASP A 24 10.01 -18.72 12.03
N ILE A 25 10.77 -17.62 11.85
CA ILE A 25 10.41 -16.52 10.96
C ILE A 25 10.79 -16.89 9.52
N GLU A 26 9.77 -17.02 8.65
CA GLU A 26 9.97 -17.35 7.23
C GLU A 26 9.32 -16.28 6.34
N GLN A 27 10.12 -15.75 5.41
CA GLN A 27 9.65 -14.74 4.45
C GLN A 27 9.00 -15.43 3.25
N GLY A 28 7.73 -15.07 2.99
CA GLY A 28 7.00 -15.44 1.79
C GLY A 28 6.65 -14.23 0.93
N ARG A 29 5.91 -14.41 -0.14
CA ARG A 29 5.50 -13.31 -1.01
C ARG A 29 4.42 -12.46 -0.33
N ARG A 30 4.74 -11.22 0.01
CA ARG A 30 3.86 -10.25 0.71
C ARG A 30 3.35 -10.76 2.05
N MET A 31 4.15 -11.59 2.71
CA MET A 31 3.86 -12.14 4.03
C MET A 31 5.12 -12.61 4.72
N VAL A 32 5.04 -12.74 6.04
CA VAL A 32 6.02 -13.43 6.87
C VAL A 32 5.26 -14.37 7.80
N SER A 33 5.62 -15.67 7.77
CA SER A 33 5.14 -16.62 8.77
C SER A 33 6.05 -16.62 10.00
N PHE A 34 5.49 -16.88 11.15
CA PHE A 34 6.22 -16.87 12.42
C PHE A 34 5.49 -17.68 13.50
N THR A 35 6.24 -18.10 14.51
CA THR A 35 5.73 -18.74 15.73
C THR A 35 5.83 -17.77 16.90
N GLY A 36 4.88 -17.83 17.81
CA GLY A 36 4.83 -17.03 19.02
C GLY A 36 3.62 -17.37 19.89
N ASP A 37 3.66 -16.95 21.13
CA ASP A 37 2.58 -17.07 22.08
C ASP A 37 1.52 -15.95 21.91
N LYS A 38 0.55 -15.93 22.82
CA LYS A 38 -0.50 -14.90 22.86
C LYS A 38 0.07 -13.49 23.06
N LYS A 39 1.15 -13.36 23.82
CA LYS A 39 1.82 -12.08 24.04
C LYS A 39 2.45 -11.54 22.73
N VAL A 40 3.08 -12.44 21.97
CA VAL A 40 3.64 -12.11 20.64
C VAL A 40 2.52 -11.73 19.67
N LEU A 41 1.36 -12.42 19.69
CA LEU A 41 0.18 -12.04 18.89
C LEU A 41 -0.28 -10.59 19.19
N TYR A 42 -0.37 -10.25 20.48
CA TYR A 42 -0.80 -8.92 20.91
C TYR A 42 0.23 -7.85 20.54
N ARG A 43 1.53 -8.11 20.79
CA ARG A 43 2.63 -7.24 20.37
C ARG A 43 2.65 -7.03 18.85
N ALA A 44 2.45 -8.08 18.07
CA ALA A 44 2.42 -8.01 16.61
C ALA A 44 1.32 -7.08 16.11
N ASN A 45 0.11 -7.16 16.66
CA ASN A 45 -0.98 -6.24 16.30
C ASN A 45 -0.73 -4.80 16.76
N TYR A 46 -0.11 -4.61 17.93
CA TYR A 46 0.05 -3.30 18.56
C TYR A 46 1.28 -2.54 18.04
N ARG A 47 2.41 -3.24 17.81
CA ARG A 47 3.71 -2.63 17.57
C ARG A 47 4.22 -2.69 16.14
N LEU A 48 3.79 -3.67 15.31
CA LEU A 48 4.30 -3.79 13.94
C LEU A 48 3.88 -2.60 13.07
N ARG A 49 4.86 -1.99 12.42
CA ARG A 49 4.69 -0.83 11.55
C ARG A 49 4.42 -1.22 10.12
N THR A 50 5.02 -2.36 9.68
CA THR A 50 4.99 -2.81 8.28
C THR A 50 3.99 -3.94 8.03
N ALA A 51 3.25 -4.38 9.03
CA ALA A 51 2.16 -5.35 8.88
C ALA A 51 0.84 -4.70 8.47
N LEU A 52 0.09 -5.38 7.60
CA LEU A 52 -1.28 -5.04 7.22
C LEU A 52 -2.32 -5.78 8.07
N ARG A 53 -2.03 -7.04 8.39
CA ARG A 53 -2.89 -7.95 9.17
C ARG A 53 -2.05 -9.04 9.82
N ILE A 54 -2.51 -9.52 10.97
CA ILE A 54 -1.97 -10.70 11.64
C ILE A 54 -3.04 -11.77 11.62
N LEU A 55 -2.73 -12.88 10.98
CA LEU A 55 -3.63 -14.01 10.75
C LEU A 55 -3.17 -15.22 11.57
N LEU A 56 -4.11 -15.89 12.21
CA LEU A 56 -3.91 -17.15 12.89
C LEU A 56 -4.47 -18.27 12.01
N PRO A 57 -3.63 -19.07 11.30
CA PRO A 57 -4.11 -20.22 10.54
C PRO A 57 -4.81 -21.22 11.46
N ILE A 58 -6.02 -21.63 11.09
CA ILE A 58 -6.86 -22.57 11.86
C ILE A 58 -7.11 -23.87 11.11
N ALA A 59 -7.05 -23.85 9.77
CA ALA A 59 -7.12 -25.06 8.96
C ALA A 59 -6.40 -24.89 7.63
N SER A 60 -5.80 -25.98 7.13
CA SER A 60 -5.27 -26.11 5.79
C SER A 60 -5.68 -27.43 5.17
N PHE A 61 -6.19 -27.39 3.94
CA PHE A 61 -6.64 -28.56 3.21
C PHE A 61 -6.60 -28.29 1.70
N ARG A 62 -6.85 -29.33 0.89
CA ARG A 62 -6.99 -29.18 -0.56
C ARG A 62 -8.43 -29.22 -0.99
N ALA A 63 -8.77 -28.41 -1.98
CA ALA A 63 -10.05 -28.40 -2.65
C ALA A 63 -9.86 -28.08 -4.12
N ASN A 64 -10.46 -28.89 -5.00
CA ASN A 64 -10.35 -28.76 -6.45
C ASN A 64 -11.55 -28.01 -7.06
N ASP A 65 -12.63 -27.87 -6.31
CA ASP A 65 -13.85 -27.19 -6.73
C ASP A 65 -14.59 -26.54 -5.54
N PRO A 66 -15.55 -25.64 -5.78
CA PRO A 66 -16.30 -24.98 -4.73
C PRO A 66 -17.17 -25.92 -3.86
N ASP A 67 -17.59 -27.08 -4.37
CA ASP A 67 -18.37 -28.03 -3.60
C ASP A 67 -17.48 -28.84 -2.67
N GLU A 68 -16.26 -29.16 -3.08
CA GLU A 68 -15.27 -29.75 -2.20
C GLU A 68 -14.84 -28.77 -1.11
N LEU A 69 -14.62 -27.51 -1.45
CA LEU A 69 -14.36 -26.43 -0.49
C LEU A 69 -15.47 -26.36 0.57
N TYR A 70 -16.74 -26.35 0.14
CA TYR A 70 -17.88 -26.36 1.06
C TYR A 70 -17.87 -27.58 1.97
N ARG A 71 -17.66 -28.80 1.42
CA ARG A 71 -17.62 -30.05 2.21
C ARG A 71 -16.50 -30.05 3.25
N GLN A 72 -15.30 -29.56 2.89
CA GLN A 72 -14.16 -29.48 3.80
C GLN A 72 -14.42 -28.46 4.90
N LEU A 73 -14.90 -27.27 4.57
CA LEU A 73 -15.22 -26.22 5.54
C LEU A 73 -16.36 -26.64 6.48
N LYS A 74 -17.37 -27.37 5.99
CA LYS A 74 -18.48 -27.85 6.82
C LYS A 74 -18.06 -28.90 7.85
N ARG A 75 -16.95 -29.63 7.61
CA ARG A 75 -16.41 -30.64 8.55
C ARG A 75 -15.65 -30.02 9.72
N LEU A 76 -15.25 -28.74 9.61
CA LEU A 76 -14.57 -28.06 10.70
C LEU A 76 -15.52 -27.83 11.87
N ASP A 77 -15.01 -27.93 13.08
CA ASP A 77 -15.77 -27.54 14.28
C ASP A 77 -15.68 -26.02 14.49
N TRP A 78 -16.63 -25.30 13.91
CA TRP A 78 -16.65 -23.84 13.98
C TRP A 78 -16.89 -23.34 15.43
N SER A 79 -17.37 -24.16 16.34
CA SER A 79 -17.59 -23.80 17.75
C SER A 79 -16.28 -23.54 18.52
N GLU A 80 -15.14 -24.00 18.00
CA GLU A 80 -13.83 -23.67 18.56
C GLU A 80 -13.47 -22.17 18.39
N TRP A 81 -14.00 -21.52 17.37
CA TRP A 81 -13.59 -20.14 17.02
C TRP A 81 -14.71 -19.11 17.17
N MET A 82 -15.98 -19.52 17.20
CA MET A 82 -17.12 -18.62 17.35
C MET A 82 -18.31 -19.30 18.04
N GLN A 83 -19.19 -18.47 18.62
CA GLN A 83 -20.41 -18.92 19.23
C GLN A 83 -21.61 -18.77 18.29
N ALA A 84 -22.65 -19.59 18.50
CA ALA A 84 -23.91 -19.43 17.79
C ALA A 84 -24.52 -18.06 18.09
N GLY A 85 -24.67 -17.26 17.03
CA GLY A 85 -25.18 -15.89 17.13
C GLY A 85 -24.13 -14.78 17.03
N ASP A 86 -22.84 -15.13 17.03
CA ASP A 86 -21.79 -14.18 16.65
C ASP A 86 -21.99 -13.67 15.22
N THR A 87 -21.52 -12.48 14.97
CA THR A 87 -21.44 -11.93 13.62
C THR A 87 -20.09 -12.29 12.99
N PHE A 88 -20.09 -12.58 11.69
CA PHE A 88 -18.87 -12.97 10.98
C PHE A 88 -18.78 -12.39 9.57
N ALA A 89 -17.55 -12.39 9.02
CA ALA A 89 -17.28 -12.12 7.62
C ALA A 89 -16.13 -12.99 7.11
N PHE A 90 -16.08 -13.19 5.79
CA PHE A 90 -14.95 -13.79 5.09
C PHE A 90 -14.28 -12.76 4.20
N ASP A 91 -12.97 -12.65 4.32
CA ASP A 91 -12.08 -11.99 3.34
C ASP A 91 -11.39 -13.09 2.53
N THR A 92 -11.47 -13.01 1.19
CA THR A 92 -11.05 -14.11 0.32
C THR A 92 -10.07 -13.66 -0.74
N VAL A 93 -8.93 -14.34 -0.81
CA VAL A 93 -7.87 -14.11 -1.81
C VAL A 93 -7.63 -15.41 -2.57
N VAL A 94 -7.72 -15.36 -3.89
CA VAL A 94 -7.67 -16.55 -4.74
C VAL A 94 -6.63 -16.37 -5.84
N TYR A 95 -5.74 -17.34 -5.93
CA TYR A 95 -4.76 -17.53 -7.01
C TYR A 95 -4.89 -18.96 -7.55
N SER A 96 -5.90 -19.21 -8.39
CA SER A 96 -6.25 -20.55 -8.87
C SER A 96 -6.85 -20.48 -10.25
N GLU A 97 -6.63 -21.50 -11.05
CA GLU A 97 -7.30 -21.66 -12.35
C GLU A 97 -8.73 -22.15 -12.19
N THR A 98 -9.01 -22.91 -11.12
CA THR A 98 -10.32 -23.52 -10.85
C THR A 98 -11.25 -22.57 -10.13
N PHE A 99 -10.72 -21.82 -9.14
CA PHE A 99 -11.48 -20.83 -8.38
C PHE A 99 -11.32 -19.45 -9.03
N THR A 100 -12.24 -19.11 -9.96
CA THR A 100 -12.13 -17.85 -10.73
C THR A 100 -12.73 -16.63 -10.04
N HIS A 101 -13.58 -16.82 -9.02
CA HIS A 101 -14.30 -15.74 -8.34
C HIS A 101 -14.15 -15.78 -6.83
N SER A 102 -13.33 -14.89 -6.26
CA SER A 102 -13.12 -14.81 -4.82
C SER A 102 -14.41 -14.59 -4.02
N LYS A 103 -15.36 -13.77 -4.53
CA LYS A 103 -16.67 -13.58 -3.88
C LYS A 103 -17.47 -14.87 -3.78
N TYR A 104 -17.42 -15.74 -4.78
CA TYR A 104 -18.12 -17.01 -4.76
C TYR A 104 -17.53 -17.97 -3.72
N VAL A 105 -16.21 -17.99 -3.59
CA VAL A 105 -15.50 -18.71 -2.51
C VAL A 105 -16.03 -18.25 -1.14
N GLY A 106 -16.14 -16.94 -0.94
CA GLY A 106 -16.70 -16.38 0.30
C GLY A 106 -18.16 -16.80 0.56
N TYR A 107 -18.98 -16.86 -0.49
CA TYR A 107 -20.37 -17.34 -0.35
C TYR A 107 -20.43 -18.81 0.02
N ARG A 108 -19.63 -19.68 -0.60
CA ARG A 108 -19.57 -21.11 -0.25
C ARG A 108 -19.06 -21.34 1.16
N ALA A 109 -18.05 -20.57 1.60
CA ALA A 109 -17.58 -20.62 2.97
C ALA A 109 -18.64 -20.16 3.98
N LYS A 110 -19.35 -19.07 3.67
CA LYS A 110 -20.48 -18.60 4.47
C LYS A 110 -21.56 -19.68 4.60
N ASP A 111 -21.92 -20.34 3.49
CA ASP A 111 -22.93 -21.38 3.50
C ASP A 111 -22.50 -22.57 4.39
N ALA A 112 -21.25 -23.03 4.26
CA ALA A 112 -20.70 -24.10 5.08
C ALA A 112 -20.74 -23.80 6.59
N LEU A 113 -20.35 -22.57 6.98
CA LEU A 113 -20.38 -22.13 8.38
C LEU A 113 -21.81 -22.02 8.90
N VAL A 114 -22.73 -21.42 8.14
CA VAL A 114 -24.12 -21.27 8.55
C VAL A 114 -24.80 -22.63 8.70
N ASP A 115 -24.59 -23.54 7.74
CA ASP A 115 -25.19 -24.88 7.77
C ASP A 115 -24.67 -25.71 8.96
N PHE A 116 -23.39 -25.56 9.34
CA PHE A 116 -22.84 -26.20 10.54
C PHE A 116 -23.62 -25.89 11.81
N PHE A 117 -23.99 -24.63 12.05
CA PHE A 117 -24.76 -24.21 13.21
C PHE A 117 -26.25 -24.56 13.08
N THR A 118 -26.84 -24.33 11.89
CA THR A 118 -28.29 -24.55 11.71
C THR A 118 -28.69 -26.03 11.74
N GLU A 119 -27.87 -26.94 11.22
CA GLU A 119 -28.08 -28.37 11.26
C GLU A 119 -27.98 -28.95 12.69
N ARG A 120 -27.25 -28.25 13.58
CA ARG A 120 -27.18 -28.58 15.02
C ARG A 120 -28.34 -27.99 15.81
N GLY A 121 -29.28 -27.31 15.16
CA GLY A 121 -30.40 -26.65 15.83
C GLY A 121 -30.00 -25.36 16.58
N GLU A 122 -28.83 -24.86 16.34
CA GLU A 122 -28.32 -23.66 16.98
C GLU A 122 -28.75 -22.37 16.24
N LYS A 123 -28.61 -21.22 16.92
CA LYS A 123 -28.95 -19.93 16.34
C LYS A 123 -28.08 -19.68 15.12
N ARG A 124 -28.71 -19.30 14.00
CA ARG A 124 -28.03 -18.97 12.77
C ARG A 124 -27.10 -17.76 12.95
N PRO A 125 -25.79 -17.88 12.66
CA PRO A 125 -24.86 -16.76 12.67
C PRO A 125 -25.19 -15.73 11.58
N MET A 126 -24.88 -14.46 11.83
CA MET A 126 -25.19 -13.37 10.92
C MET A 126 -23.93 -12.82 10.23
N VAL A 127 -24.02 -12.57 8.92
CA VAL A 127 -22.95 -11.89 8.20
C VAL A 127 -22.96 -10.40 8.53
N ARG A 128 -21.81 -9.87 8.92
CA ARG A 128 -21.60 -8.45 9.16
C ARG A 128 -20.25 -8.04 8.55
N LEU A 129 -20.28 -7.19 7.53
CA LEU A 129 -19.06 -6.80 6.81
C LEU A 129 -18.26 -5.73 7.55
N ASP A 130 -18.94 -4.90 8.33
CA ASP A 130 -18.32 -3.84 9.10
C ASP A 130 -18.13 -4.28 10.55
N ASN A 131 -16.88 -4.42 10.98
CA ASN A 131 -16.48 -4.80 12.32
C ASN A 131 -17.22 -6.05 12.88
N PRO A 132 -17.13 -7.23 12.20
CA PRO A 132 -17.72 -8.47 12.67
C PRO A 132 -17.05 -8.96 13.96
N ASP A 133 -17.72 -9.83 14.73
CA ASP A 133 -17.11 -10.47 15.89
C ASP A 133 -15.98 -11.43 15.49
N ARG A 134 -16.14 -12.10 14.34
CA ARG A 134 -15.14 -12.99 13.75
C ARG A 134 -14.91 -12.62 12.29
N LEU A 135 -13.66 -12.31 11.95
CA LEU A 135 -13.23 -12.11 10.57
C LEU A 135 -12.34 -13.28 10.18
N PHE A 136 -12.79 -14.08 9.24
CA PHE A 136 -12.04 -15.19 8.67
C PHE A 136 -11.39 -14.78 7.36
N HIS A 137 -10.17 -15.25 7.14
CA HIS A 137 -9.44 -15.05 5.91
C HIS A 137 -9.23 -16.38 5.19
N ILE A 138 -9.68 -16.49 3.94
CA ILE A 138 -9.44 -17.67 3.10
C ILE A 138 -8.44 -17.28 2.02
N HIS A 139 -7.34 -18.02 1.96
CA HIS A 139 -6.36 -17.92 0.90
C HIS A 139 -6.34 -19.23 0.12
N ILE A 140 -6.55 -19.15 -1.19
CA ILE A 140 -6.44 -20.29 -2.11
C ILE A 140 -5.26 -20.04 -3.04
N SER A 141 -4.30 -20.99 -3.02
CA SER A 141 -3.17 -21.03 -3.95
C SER A 141 -3.24 -22.33 -4.71
N HIS A 142 -3.57 -22.27 -5.99
CA HIS A 142 -3.90 -23.44 -6.82
C HIS A 142 -5.07 -24.23 -6.24
N ASP A 143 -4.81 -25.36 -5.60
CA ASP A 143 -5.77 -26.23 -4.90
C ASP A 143 -5.60 -26.21 -3.37
N GLU A 144 -4.57 -25.51 -2.87
CA GLU A 144 -4.31 -25.40 -1.43
C GLU A 144 -5.11 -24.27 -0.81
N VAL A 145 -5.93 -24.61 0.16
CA VAL A 145 -6.79 -23.70 0.91
C VAL A 145 -6.24 -23.51 2.32
N THR A 146 -5.99 -22.27 2.70
CA THR A 146 -5.70 -21.91 4.09
C THR A 146 -6.82 -21.07 4.64
N LEU A 147 -7.43 -21.51 5.72
CA LEU A 147 -8.39 -20.75 6.53
C LEU A 147 -7.66 -20.18 7.74
N ALA A 148 -7.79 -18.90 7.98
CA ALA A 148 -7.18 -18.22 9.12
C ALA A 148 -8.18 -17.28 9.80
N LEU A 149 -8.02 -17.10 11.12
CA LEU A 149 -8.73 -16.09 11.90
C LEU A 149 -7.92 -14.79 11.91
N ASP A 150 -8.55 -13.68 11.59
CA ASP A 150 -7.91 -12.35 11.58
C ASP A 150 -7.94 -11.74 12.99
N SER A 151 -6.76 -11.53 13.56
CA SER A 151 -6.63 -10.94 14.90
C SER A 151 -6.65 -9.41 14.88
N SER A 152 -6.43 -8.79 13.73
CA SER A 152 -6.31 -7.33 13.58
C SER A 152 -7.66 -6.63 13.43
N GLY A 153 -8.60 -7.24 12.69
CA GLY A 153 -9.89 -6.66 12.32
C GLY A 153 -9.75 -5.64 11.18
N GLU A 154 -9.87 -4.37 11.46
CA GLU A 154 -9.54 -3.34 10.47
C GLU A 154 -8.04 -3.39 10.15
N SER A 155 -7.68 -3.21 8.87
CA SER A 155 -6.29 -3.29 8.45
C SER A 155 -5.38 -2.35 9.25
N LEU A 156 -4.19 -2.84 9.65
CA LEU A 156 -3.28 -2.12 10.54
C LEU A 156 -2.70 -0.82 9.95
N HIS A 157 -2.76 -0.62 8.62
CA HIS A 157 -2.40 0.67 8.04
C HIS A 157 -3.31 1.80 8.52
N LYS A 158 -4.56 1.49 8.86
CA LYS A 158 -5.48 2.46 9.47
C LYS A 158 -5.13 2.62 10.95
N ARG A 159 -4.12 3.44 11.22
CA ARG A 159 -3.61 3.67 12.58
C ARG A 159 -4.68 4.27 13.50
N GLY A 160 -5.50 5.18 12.99
CA GLY A 160 -6.51 5.92 13.76
C GLY A 160 -6.26 7.42 13.84
N TRP A 161 -5.03 7.89 13.61
CA TRP A 161 -4.70 9.31 13.64
C TRP A 161 -5.11 10.09 12.38
N ARG A 162 -5.37 9.42 11.24
CA ARG A 162 -5.75 10.08 10.00
C ARG A 162 -7.18 10.61 10.05
N ALA A 163 -7.34 11.90 10.29
CA ALA A 163 -8.65 12.57 10.31
C ALA A 163 -9.07 13.07 8.92
N ALA A 164 -8.11 13.41 8.05
CA ALA A 164 -8.34 13.88 6.70
C ALA A 164 -7.30 13.30 5.73
N GLN A 165 -7.63 13.28 4.45
CA GLN A 165 -6.73 12.77 3.41
C GLN A 165 -6.79 13.64 2.16
N THR A 166 -5.68 13.67 1.43
CA THR A 166 -5.61 14.15 0.05
C THR A 166 -6.17 13.09 -0.89
N GLU A 167 -6.26 13.39 -2.18
CA GLU A 167 -6.88 12.50 -3.17
C GLU A 167 -6.24 11.09 -3.26
N ALA A 168 -4.91 10.95 -3.07
CA ALA A 168 -4.21 9.66 -3.00
C ALA A 168 -3.07 9.71 -1.98
N PRO A 169 -3.39 9.53 -0.69
CA PRO A 169 -2.39 9.54 0.36
C PRO A 169 -1.50 8.29 0.28
N LEU A 170 -0.24 8.43 0.69
CA LEU A 170 0.63 7.29 0.91
C LEU A 170 0.06 6.42 2.05
N SER A 171 0.12 5.09 1.90
CA SER A 171 -0.25 4.17 2.99
C SER A 171 0.73 4.31 4.15
N GLU A 172 0.23 4.28 5.39
CA GLU A 172 1.03 4.35 6.61
C GLU A 172 2.04 3.21 6.70
N VAL A 173 1.64 2.00 6.31
CA VAL A 173 2.53 0.82 6.25
C VAL A 173 3.65 1.03 5.23
N LEU A 174 3.35 1.60 4.07
CA LEU A 174 4.37 1.88 3.06
C LEU A 174 5.31 3.00 3.52
N ALA A 175 4.77 4.06 4.12
CA ALA A 175 5.55 5.16 4.67
C ALA A 175 6.52 4.68 5.76
N ALA A 176 6.03 3.93 6.75
CA ALA A 176 6.86 3.32 7.78
C ALA A 176 7.93 2.40 7.19
N GLY A 177 7.55 1.56 6.20
CA GLY A 177 8.49 0.68 5.52
C GLY A 177 9.60 1.43 4.78
N ILE A 178 9.28 2.53 4.10
CA ILE A 178 10.26 3.40 3.43
C ILE A 178 11.24 4.00 4.46
N LEU A 179 10.74 4.48 5.59
CA LEU A 179 11.56 5.06 6.66
C LEU A 179 12.50 4.03 7.28
N LEU A 180 12.01 2.82 7.55
CA LEU A 180 12.84 1.73 8.09
C LEU A 180 13.87 1.24 7.07
N LEU A 181 13.53 1.17 5.78
CA LEU A 181 14.48 0.86 4.70
C LEU A 181 15.53 1.96 4.51
N ALA A 182 15.17 3.21 4.80
CA ALA A 182 16.12 4.35 4.83
C ALA A 182 17.02 4.35 6.07
N GLY A 183 16.82 3.43 7.02
CA GLY A 183 17.57 3.33 8.26
C GLY A 183 17.15 4.37 9.31
N TRP A 184 15.99 5.01 9.16
CA TRP A 184 15.54 6.06 10.09
C TRP A 184 15.21 5.52 11.48
N GLN A 185 15.81 6.11 12.50
CA GLN A 185 15.55 5.85 13.93
C GLN A 185 15.49 7.14 14.76
N GLY A 186 15.68 8.31 14.15
CA GLY A 186 15.63 9.61 14.83
C GLY A 186 17.00 10.23 15.15
N GLU A 187 18.03 9.94 14.34
CA GLU A 187 19.40 10.40 14.60
C GLU A 187 19.69 11.81 14.09
N THR A 188 18.82 12.37 13.27
CA THR A 188 18.98 13.68 12.62
C THR A 188 17.63 14.39 12.50
N ASP A 189 17.63 15.60 11.96
CA ASP A 189 16.40 16.20 11.46
C ASP A 189 15.83 15.39 10.29
N PHE A 190 14.49 15.38 10.17
CA PHE A 190 13.76 14.74 9.08
C PHE A 190 13.05 15.77 8.21
N ILE A 191 13.12 15.62 6.89
CA ILE A 191 12.53 16.59 5.95
C ILE A 191 11.71 15.87 4.87
N ASP A 192 10.43 16.22 4.73
CA ASP A 192 9.61 15.89 3.56
C ASP A 192 9.13 17.17 2.88
N PRO A 193 9.77 17.60 1.78
CA PRO A 193 9.46 18.86 1.09
C PRO A 193 8.22 18.79 0.19
N MET A 194 7.54 17.65 0.10
CA MET A 194 6.28 17.43 -0.63
C MET A 194 5.37 16.51 0.17
N CYS A 195 5.08 16.92 1.43
CA CYS A 195 4.52 16.05 2.46
C CYS A 195 3.05 15.61 2.25
N GLY A 196 2.33 16.24 1.34
CA GLY A 196 0.95 15.90 1.06
C GLY A 196 0.08 15.93 2.31
N SER A 197 -0.52 14.79 2.67
CA SER A 197 -1.33 14.64 3.90
C SER A 197 -0.51 14.41 5.17
N GLY A 198 0.82 14.44 5.11
CA GLY A 198 1.71 14.33 6.26
C GLY A 198 2.05 12.90 6.69
N THR A 199 1.83 11.89 5.84
CA THR A 199 2.02 10.48 6.26
C THR A 199 3.47 10.17 6.64
N LEU A 200 4.45 10.59 5.83
CA LEU A 200 5.88 10.35 6.11
C LEU A 200 6.34 11.06 7.38
N ILE A 201 5.98 12.32 7.56
CA ILE A 201 6.39 13.11 8.74
C ILE A 201 5.79 12.57 10.05
N ILE A 202 4.54 12.05 10.01
CA ILE A 202 3.91 11.43 11.18
C ILE A 202 4.57 10.09 11.49
N GLU A 203 4.69 9.18 10.52
CA GLU A 203 5.35 7.87 10.75
C GLU A 203 6.83 8.05 11.15
N ALA A 204 7.51 9.13 10.69
CA ALA A 204 8.88 9.45 11.11
C ALA A 204 8.94 9.77 12.62
N ASP A 205 8.01 10.57 13.16
CA ASP A 205 7.96 10.86 14.60
C ASP A 205 7.59 9.61 15.41
N LEU A 206 6.62 8.81 14.92
CA LEU A 206 6.25 7.56 15.59
C LEU A 206 7.44 6.59 15.70
N ILE A 207 8.32 6.55 14.70
CA ILE A 207 9.52 5.71 14.73
C ILE A 207 10.55 6.30 15.66
N ALA A 208 10.88 7.57 15.52
CA ALA A 208 11.91 8.25 16.31
C ALA A 208 11.62 8.16 17.83
N ARG A 209 10.38 8.39 18.23
CA ARG A 209 9.96 8.36 19.63
C ARG A 209 9.55 6.98 20.14
N GLY A 210 9.55 5.96 19.29
CA GLY A 210 9.13 4.62 19.67
C GLY A 210 7.64 4.46 19.94
N ILE A 211 6.78 5.39 19.46
CA ILE A 211 5.34 5.33 19.63
C ILE A 211 4.76 4.14 18.84
N ALA A 212 4.07 3.26 19.50
CA ALA A 212 3.46 2.10 18.87
C ALA A 212 2.31 2.54 17.93
N PRO A 213 2.27 2.06 16.67
CA PRO A 213 1.20 2.45 15.74
C PRO A 213 -0.20 2.02 16.20
N GLY A 214 -0.29 0.98 17.03
CA GLY A 214 -1.54 0.49 17.62
C GLY A 214 -2.14 1.40 18.70
N SER A 215 -1.35 2.33 19.28
CA SER A 215 -1.83 3.23 20.34
C SER A 215 -2.95 4.20 19.92
N PHE A 216 -3.10 4.43 18.62
CA PHE A 216 -4.17 5.28 18.06
C PHE A 216 -5.45 4.49 17.71
N ARG A 217 -5.41 3.15 17.80
CA ARG A 217 -6.54 2.31 17.40
C ARG A 217 -7.53 2.18 18.54
N LYS A 218 -8.81 2.12 18.20
CA LYS A 218 -9.88 1.92 19.18
C LYS A 218 -9.98 0.48 19.66
N SER A 219 -9.70 -0.49 18.79
CA SER A 219 -9.78 -1.91 19.12
C SER A 219 -9.10 -2.79 18.06
N PHE A 220 -8.86 -4.04 18.44
CA PHE A 220 -8.43 -5.13 17.56
C PHE A 220 -9.46 -6.27 17.58
N ALA A 221 -9.47 -7.13 16.55
CA ALA A 221 -10.43 -8.23 16.49
C ALA A 221 -10.20 -9.25 17.61
N PHE A 222 -8.95 -9.53 17.99
CA PHE A 222 -8.65 -10.49 19.06
C PHE A 222 -9.27 -10.12 20.42
N GLN A 223 -9.58 -8.83 20.66
CA GLN A 223 -10.23 -8.40 21.90
C GLN A 223 -11.68 -8.91 22.04
N ARG A 224 -12.28 -9.44 20.98
CA ARG A 224 -13.60 -10.07 20.97
C ARG A 224 -13.55 -11.59 21.02
N TRP A 225 -12.36 -12.18 21.11
CA TRP A 225 -12.21 -13.63 21.21
C TRP A 225 -12.50 -14.11 22.62
N ALA A 226 -13.01 -15.32 22.76
CA ALA A 226 -13.38 -15.88 24.05
C ALA A 226 -12.16 -16.02 25.00
N ASP A 227 -10.99 -16.21 24.44
CA ASP A 227 -9.73 -16.39 25.15
C ASP A 227 -8.90 -15.09 25.29
N TYR A 228 -9.50 -13.93 25.03
CA TYR A 228 -8.85 -12.63 25.22
C TYR A 228 -8.43 -12.43 26.66
N ASP A 229 -7.17 -12.05 26.87
CA ASP A 229 -6.59 -11.72 28.17
C ASP A 229 -6.32 -10.22 28.28
N PRO A 230 -7.20 -9.46 28.95
CA PRO A 230 -7.05 -8.02 29.12
C PRO A 230 -5.81 -7.61 29.92
N ALA A 231 -5.40 -8.43 30.90
CA ALA A 231 -4.23 -8.11 31.73
C ALA A 231 -2.94 -8.24 30.91
N LEU A 232 -2.81 -9.32 30.15
CA LEU A 232 -1.68 -9.52 29.24
C LEU A 232 -1.61 -8.43 28.15
N PHE A 233 -2.76 -7.96 27.65
CA PHE A 233 -2.78 -6.87 26.68
C PHE A 233 -2.38 -5.52 27.31
N ALA A 234 -2.85 -5.24 28.53
CA ALA A 234 -2.43 -4.05 29.28
C ALA A 234 -0.91 -4.02 29.55
N ASP A 235 -0.28 -5.18 29.77
CA ASP A 235 1.17 -5.31 29.88
C ASP A 235 1.87 -4.93 28.54
N VAL A 236 1.32 -5.38 27.40
CA VAL A 236 1.86 -5.03 26.07
C VAL A 236 1.74 -3.54 25.80
N GLU A 237 0.64 -2.90 26.21
CA GLU A 237 0.48 -1.45 26.11
C GLU A 237 1.47 -0.71 27.03
N ALA A 238 1.68 -1.23 28.24
CA ALA A 238 2.61 -0.66 29.22
C ALA A 238 4.08 -0.67 28.72
N GLU A 239 4.49 -1.72 27.99
CA GLU A 239 5.81 -1.82 27.36
C GLU A 239 6.12 -0.65 26.39
N CYS A 240 5.10 0.05 25.88
CA CYS A 240 5.22 1.10 24.89
C CYS A 240 4.93 2.51 25.44
N ARG A 241 4.76 2.68 26.76
CA ARG A 241 4.43 3.98 27.37
C ARG A 241 5.62 4.91 27.46
N GLU A 242 6.81 4.35 27.66
CA GLU A 242 8.04 5.13 27.73
C GLU A 242 8.49 5.51 26.32
N LEU A 243 8.50 6.81 26.05
CA LEU A 243 8.91 7.34 24.75
C LEU A 243 10.44 7.49 24.72
N LYS A 244 11.03 7.21 23.57
CA LYS A 244 12.45 7.52 23.34
C LYS A 244 12.64 9.03 23.27
N PRO A 245 13.73 9.56 23.84
CA PRO A 245 14.08 10.96 23.64
C PRO A 245 14.36 11.22 22.15
N PHE A 246 13.87 12.35 21.66
CA PHE A 246 14.11 12.80 20.29
C PHE A 246 14.50 14.28 20.33
N GLU A 247 15.76 14.58 20.08
CA GLU A 247 16.35 15.91 20.20
C GLU A 247 16.38 16.69 18.89
N HIS A 248 15.88 16.08 17.81
CA HIS A 248 15.81 16.64 16.47
C HIS A 248 14.40 17.14 16.14
N HIS A 249 14.21 17.64 14.93
CA HIS A 249 12.95 18.17 14.48
C HIS A 249 12.50 17.56 13.14
N ILE A 250 11.19 17.56 12.91
CA ILE A 250 10.60 17.02 11.68
C ILE A 250 9.94 18.16 10.90
N TYR A 251 10.37 18.34 9.66
CA TYR A 251 9.89 19.39 8.79
C TYR A 251 9.10 18.80 7.62
N GLY A 252 7.85 19.23 7.48
CA GLY A 252 7.02 18.99 6.31
C GLY A 252 6.75 20.28 5.55
N SER A 253 6.76 20.23 4.23
CA SER A 253 6.25 21.33 3.43
C SER A 253 5.50 20.82 2.19
N ASP A 254 4.61 21.63 1.68
CA ASP A 254 3.89 21.36 0.44
C ASP A 254 3.52 22.67 -0.24
N SER A 255 3.49 22.68 -1.58
CA SER A 255 3.06 23.82 -2.38
C SER A 255 1.55 24.02 -2.38
N SER A 256 0.77 22.99 -2.03
CA SER A 256 -0.69 23.05 -1.89
C SER A 256 -1.09 23.47 -0.47
N ILE A 257 -1.80 24.60 -0.36
CA ILE A 257 -2.34 25.07 0.92
C ILE A 257 -3.35 24.06 1.52
N GLU A 258 -4.09 23.34 0.67
CA GLU A 258 -5.05 22.31 1.07
C GLU A 258 -4.31 21.11 1.67
N ALA A 259 -3.22 20.64 1.04
CA ALA A 259 -2.39 19.58 1.57
C ALA A 259 -1.79 19.95 2.93
N VAL A 260 -1.28 21.18 3.07
CA VAL A 260 -0.75 21.71 4.35
C VAL A 260 -1.82 21.74 5.43
N LYS A 261 -3.05 22.17 5.12
CA LYS A 261 -4.17 22.13 6.09
C LYS A 261 -4.49 20.72 6.55
N VAL A 262 -4.53 19.76 5.62
CA VAL A 262 -4.74 18.33 5.90
C VAL A 262 -3.60 17.79 6.75
N ALA A 263 -2.34 18.03 6.39
CA ALA A 263 -1.18 17.57 7.15
C ALA A 263 -1.17 18.12 8.57
N ARG A 264 -1.38 19.42 8.75
CA ARG A 264 -1.47 20.05 10.09
C ARG A 264 -2.63 19.48 10.93
N HIS A 265 -3.74 19.17 10.29
CA HIS A 265 -4.87 18.54 10.99
C HIS A 265 -4.52 17.14 11.46
N ASN A 266 -3.91 16.31 10.60
CA ASN A 266 -3.47 14.95 10.95
C ASN A 266 -2.40 14.97 12.05
N VAL A 267 -1.40 15.85 11.96
CA VAL A 267 -0.35 16.03 12.99
C VAL A 267 -0.96 16.38 14.36
N ARG A 268 -1.93 17.30 14.39
CA ARG A 268 -2.64 17.65 15.63
C ARG A 268 -3.48 16.49 16.16
N THR A 269 -4.18 15.74 15.28
CA THR A 269 -4.97 14.56 15.67
C THR A 269 -4.09 13.46 16.25
N ALA A 270 -2.86 13.31 15.72
CA ALA A 270 -1.86 12.40 16.25
C ALA A 270 -1.20 12.90 17.56
N GLY A 271 -1.41 14.15 17.97
CA GLY A 271 -0.78 14.73 19.16
C GLY A 271 0.72 15.01 19.02
N LEU A 272 1.20 15.28 17.78
CA LEU A 272 2.63 15.37 17.45
C LEU A 272 3.06 16.79 17.02
N ALA A 273 2.29 17.82 17.39
CA ALA A 273 2.52 19.18 16.93
C ALA A 273 3.71 19.89 17.60
N ASP A 274 4.28 19.31 18.61
CA ASP A 274 5.46 19.78 19.35
C ASP A 274 6.78 19.62 18.58
N LEU A 275 6.91 18.54 17.81
CA LEU A 275 8.13 18.18 17.08
C LEU A 275 7.99 18.23 15.56
N ILE A 276 6.77 18.41 15.04
CA ILE A 276 6.51 18.43 13.61
C ILE A 276 6.07 19.84 13.18
N THR A 277 6.89 20.48 12.36
CA THR A 277 6.53 21.75 11.70
C THR A 277 6.08 21.51 10.27
N VAL A 278 4.86 21.97 9.92
CA VAL A 278 4.34 21.90 8.56
C VAL A 278 4.20 23.31 7.98
N SER A 279 4.85 23.60 6.85
CA SER A 279 4.86 24.90 6.19
C SER A 279 4.23 24.85 4.78
N HIS A 280 3.52 25.94 4.40
CA HIS A 280 3.07 26.15 3.03
C HIS A 280 4.24 26.74 2.23
N ARG A 281 4.96 25.89 1.54
CA ARG A 281 6.18 26.26 0.80
C ARG A 281 6.49 25.21 -0.26
N ALA A 282 6.82 25.64 -1.46
CA ALA A 282 7.29 24.73 -2.49
C ALA A 282 8.77 24.34 -2.21
N MET A 283 9.20 23.16 -2.64
CA MET A 283 10.55 22.63 -2.38
C MET A 283 11.65 23.58 -2.83
N GLN A 284 11.47 24.27 -3.96
CA GLN A 284 12.45 25.25 -4.46
C GLN A 284 12.70 26.43 -3.51
N ASP A 285 11.73 26.74 -2.64
CA ASP A 285 11.79 27.85 -1.70
C ASP A 285 12.14 27.41 -0.28
N CYS A 286 12.33 26.09 -0.04
CA CYS A 286 12.70 25.57 1.26
C CYS A 286 14.14 26.02 1.62
N PRO A 287 14.42 26.46 2.85
CA PRO A 287 15.78 26.75 3.28
C PRO A 287 16.64 25.48 3.28
N ALA A 288 17.94 25.62 3.17
CA ALA A 288 18.87 24.54 3.46
C ALA A 288 18.77 24.19 4.96
N PRO A 289 18.89 22.91 5.35
CA PRO A 289 19.00 22.54 6.75
C PRO A 289 20.31 23.07 7.37
N GLU A 290 20.28 23.35 8.67
CA GLU A 290 21.47 23.84 9.40
C GLU A 290 22.51 22.72 9.62
N ALA A 291 22.05 21.46 9.67
CA ALA A 291 22.86 20.26 9.82
C ALA A 291 22.42 19.19 8.79
N PRO A 292 23.23 18.15 8.56
CA PRO A 292 22.82 17.01 7.76
C PRO A 292 21.50 16.41 8.24
N ALA A 293 20.59 16.11 7.32
CA ALA A 293 19.25 15.60 7.60
C ALA A 293 18.92 14.37 6.74
N LEU A 294 17.93 13.59 7.15
CA LEU A 294 17.30 12.59 6.28
C LEU A 294 16.15 13.23 5.52
N ILE A 295 16.25 13.23 4.19
CA ILE A 295 15.19 13.70 3.31
C ILE A 295 14.46 12.48 2.74
N VAL A 296 13.16 12.35 2.97
CA VAL A 296 12.34 11.31 2.33
C VAL A 296 11.12 11.96 1.73
N THR A 297 10.90 11.74 0.43
CA THR A 297 9.77 12.38 -0.23
C THR A 297 9.13 11.48 -1.29
N ASN A 298 7.82 11.68 -1.46
CA ASN A 298 6.99 11.05 -2.47
C ASN A 298 6.42 12.13 -3.40
N PRO A 299 7.18 12.58 -4.42
CA PRO A 299 6.74 13.61 -5.34
C PRO A 299 5.44 13.23 -6.05
N PRO A 300 4.62 14.19 -6.51
CA PRO A 300 3.44 13.88 -7.29
C PRO A 300 3.80 13.18 -8.60
N TYR A 301 3.00 12.18 -8.99
CA TYR A 301 3.17 11.39 -10.22
C TYR A 301 1.82 10.94 -10.79
N GLY A 302 1.86 10.34 -12.02
CA GLY A 302 0.69 9.83 -12.70
C GLY A 302 -0.07 10.90 -13.48
N GLU A 303 -1.40 10.78 -13.55
CA GLU A 303 -2.28 11.68 -14.32
C GLU A 303 -2.30 13.13 -13.82
N ARG A 304 -1.73 13.38 -12.64
CA ARG A 304 -1.64 14.69 -11.96
C ARG A 304 -0.58 15.61 -12.54
N LEU A 305 0.38 15.07 -13.31
CA LEU A 305 1.48 15.83 -13.91
C LEU A 305 1.48 15.64 -15.41
N ARG A 306 1.44 16.75 -16.16
CA ARG A 306 1.79 16.72 -17.58
C ARG A 306 3.24 16.25 -17.71
N LEU A 307 3.57 15.56 -18.80
CA LEU A 307 4.93 15.01 -19.01
C LEU A 307 6.05 16.05 -18.83
N ARG A 308 5.85 17.26 -19.34
CA ARG A 308 6.83 18.37 -19.21
C ARG A 308 6.98 18.83 -17.75
N ASP A 309 5.86 19.00 -17.06
CA ASP A 309 5.86 19.45 -15.65
C ASP A 309 6.58 18.42 -14.76
N GLY A 310 6.45 17.12 -15.09
CA GLY A 310 7.16 16.05 -14.39
C GLY A 310 8.69 16.14 -14.58
N GLU A 311 9.17 16.33 -15.79
CA GLU A 311 10.62 16.47 -16.04
C GLU A 311 11.22 17.69 -15.34
N GLU A 312 10.52 18.82 -15.35
CA GLU A 312 10.94 20.05 -14.70
C GLU A 312 10.98 19.88 -13.18
N LEU A 313 9.96 19.21 -12.59
CA LEU A 313 9.92 18.90 -11.16
C LEU A 313 11.13 18.06 -10.74
N TYR A 314 11.42 16.95 -11.45
CA TYR A 314 12.53 16.08 -11.05
C TYR A 314 13.91 16.73 -11.30
N ARG A 315 14.03 17.60 -12.29
CA ARG A 315 15.23 18.43 -12.47
C ARG A 315 15.41 19.40 -11.31
N MET A 316 14.34 20.10 -10.91
CA MET A 316 14.35 21.00 -9.74
C MET A 316 14.72 20.26 -8.47
N ILE A 317 14.13 19.05 -8.23
CA ILE A 317 14.50 18.20 -7.08
C ILE A 317 16.01 17.93 -7.09
N GLY A 318 16.57 17.49 -8.22
CA GLY A 318 17.99 17.19 -8.35
C GLY A 318 18.90 18.39 -8.06
N GLU A 319 18.57 19.56 -8.61
CA GLU A 319 19.33 20.79 -8.35
C GLU A 319 19.23 21.22 -6.87
N ARG A 320 18.06 21.11 -6.27
CA ARG A 320 17.90 21.41 -4.84
C ARG A 320 18.69 20.46 -3.95
N LEU A 321 18.62 19.14 -4.22
CA LEU A 321 19.38 18.14 -3.46
C LEU A 321 20.89 18.40 -3.55
N LYS A 322 21.40 18.73 -4.73
CA LYS A 322 22.83 18.98 -4.99
C LYS A 322 23.36 20.22 -4.29
N HIS A 323 22.58 21.31 -4.30
CA HIS A 323 23.08 22.61 -3.86
C HIS A 323 22.69 23.00 -2.43
N ASN A 324 21.61 22.44 -1.89
CA ASN A 324 21.07 22.86 -0.60
C ASN A 324 21.10 21.80 0.50
N TYR A 325 21.36 20.54 0.15
CA TYR A 325 21.28 19.43 1.12
C TYR A 325 22.58 18.64 1.24
N ALA A 326 23.73 19.31 1.02
CA ALA A 326 25.03 18.66 1.13
C ALA A 326 25.25 18.06 2.53
N GLY A 327 25.83 16.86 2.59
CA GLY A 327 26.02 16.08 3.83
C GLY A 327 24.82 15.23 4.24
N SER A 328 23.67 15.41 3.58
CA SER A 328 22.43 14.70 3.88
C SER A 328 22.26 13.42 3.03
N MET A 329 21.29 12.60 3.42
CA MET A 329 20.80 11.46 2.63
C MET A 329 19.40 11.75 2.14
N ALA A 330 19.12 11.49 0.86
CA ALA A 330 17.78 11.64 0.30
C ALA A 330 17.23 10.33 -0.25
N TRP A 331 15.97 10.04 0.03
CA TRP A 331 15.23 8.92 -0.52
C TRP A 331 13.99 9.43 -1.25
N ILE A 332 13.83 9.01 -2.50
CA ILE A 332 12.73 9.46 -3.37
C ILE A 332 11.97 8.26 -3.89
N LEU A 333 10.67 8.24 -3.65
CA LEU A 333 9.74 7.27 -4.25
C LEU A 333 9.20 7.84 -5.56
N ALA A 334 9.28 7.10 -6.67
CA ALA A 334 8.68 7.49 -7.93
C ALA A 334 8.09 6.33 -8.71
N TYR A 335 6.98 6.60 -9.42
CA TYR A 335 6.31 5.64 -10.29
C TYR A 335 6.96 5.53 -11.67
N LYS A 336 7.33 6.67 -12.30
CA LYS A 336 7.93 6.68 -13.63
C LYS A 336 9.45 6.74 -13.52
N LEU A 337 10.11 5.67 -13.93
CA LEU A 337 11.57 5.52 -13.85
C LEU A 337 12.31 6.54 -14.72
N GLU A 338 11.72 6.96 -15.85
CA GLU A 338 12.25 7.97 -16.76
C GLU A 338 12.45 9.35 -16.11
N HIS A 339 11.65 9.68 -15.08
CA HIS A 339 11.82 10.93 -14.34
C HIS A 339 13.08 10.94 -13.48
N PHE A 340 13.53 9.78 -12.99
CA PHE A 340 14.75 9.69 -12.22
C PHE A 340 16.00 10.13 -12.99
N ASP A 341 16.03 9.95 -14.31
CA ASP A 341 17.16 10.40 -15.14
C ASP A 341 17.29 11.92 -15.14
N LYS A 342 16.21 12.66 -14.83
CA LYS A 342 16.19 14.13 -14.76
C LYS A 342 16.74 14.69 -13.46
N ILE A 343 16.87 13.88 -12.40
CA ILE A 343 17.50 14.29 -11.13
C ILE A 343 18.97 14.65 -11.34
N GLY A 344 19.66 14.01 -12.29
CA GLY A 344 21.05 14.33 -12.60
C GLY A 344 22.05 13.91 -11.50
N LEU A 345 21.63 13.11 -10.52
CA LEU A 345 22.46 12.53 -9.47
C LEU A 345 22.51 11.00 -9.62
N ARG A 346 23.65 10.42 -9.28
CA ARG A 346 23.76 8.96 -9.22
C ARG A 346 23.19 8.46 -7.89
N HIS A 347 22.23 7.53 -7.96
CA HIS A 347 21.70 6.87 -6.78
C HIS A 347 22.77 5.96 -6.13
N SER A 348 22.76 5.88 -4.80
CA SER A 348 23.57 4.95 -4.00
C SER A 348 22.86 3.60 -3.83
N ASP A 349 21.53 3.60 -3.69
CA ASP A 349 20.73 2.39 -3.59
C ASP A 349 19.38 2.53 -4.33
N ARG A 350 18.72 1.39 -4.60
CA ARG A 350 17.40 1.35 -5.24
C ARG A 350 16.61 0.12 -4.84
N ILE A 351 15.35 0.29 -4.58
CA ILE A 351 14.42 -0.78 -4.17
C ILE A 351 13.15 -0.67 -5.01
N LYS A 352 12.75 -1.78 -5.65
CA LYS A 352 11.48 -1.86 -6.37
C LYS A 352 10.36 -2.22 -5.41
N MET A 353 9.27 -1.47 -5.43
CA MET A 353 8.12 -1.68 -4.55
C MET A 353 6.81 -1.32 -5.24
N LEU A 354 5.69 -1.66 -4.60
CA LEU A 354 4.36 -1.30 -5.09
C LEU A 354 3.73 -0.22 -4.21
N ASN A 355 3.19 0.83 -4.84
CA ASN A 355 2.28 1.76 -4.19
C ASN A 355 0.86 1.56 -4.74
N GLY A 356 0.02 0.82 -4.02
CA GLY A 356 -1.22 0.30 -4.57
C GLY A 356 -0.96 -0.69 -5.72
N SER A 357 -1.45 -0.38 -6.91
CA SER A 357 -1.19 -1.13 -8.15
C SER A 357 0.01 -0.60 -8.96
N LEU A 358 0.61 0.52 -8.54
CA LEU A 358 1.67 1.18 -9.30
C LEU A 358 3.03 0.58 -8.95
N GLU A 359 3.80 0.19 -9.97
CA GLU A 359 5.18 -0.23 -9.83
C GLU A 359 6.06 1.00 -9.62
N CYS A 360 6.57 1.16 -8.40
CA CYS A 360 7.42 2.27 -8.00
C CYS A 360 8.85 1.80 -7.75
N GLU A 361 9.76 2.75 -7.78
CA GLU A 361 11.14 2.56 -7.35
C GLU A 361 11.48 3.60 -6.28
N LEU A 362 12.05 3.14 -5.18
CA LEU A 362 12.62 3.98 -4.12
C LEU A 362 14.12 4.08 -4.36
N ARG A 363 14.65 5.30 -4.52
CA ARG A 363 16.09 5.54 -4.75
C ARG A 363 16.69 6.38 -3.66
N ALA A 364 17.88 5.97 -3.21
CA ALA A 364 18.71 6.70 -2.27
C ALA A 364 19.77 7.56 -2.98
N TYR A 365 20.06 8.72 -2.43
CA TYR A 365 21.09 9.63 -2.91
C TYR A 365 21.91 10.13 -1.72
N THR A 366 23.20 9.77 -1.68
CA THR A 366 24.17 10.37 -0.76
C THR A 366 24.59 11.74 -1.32
N LEU A 367 24.37 12.79 -0.56
CA LEU A 367 24.60 14.17 -0.97
C LEU A 367 25.88 14.70 -0.35
N PHE A 368 26.78 15.20 -1.17
CA PHE A 368 28.07 15.75 -0.73
C PHE A 368 28.40 17.05 -1.47
N ALA A 369 29.19 17.91 -0.83
CA ALA A 369 29.66 19.12 -1.47
C ALA A 369 30.82 18.80 -2.45
N GLY A 370 30.78 19.36 -3.67
CA GLY A 370 31.85 19.19 -4.64
C GLY A 370 31.70 17.96 -5.55
N LYS A 371 32.83 17.50 -6.11
CA LYS A 371 32.84 16.35 -7.01
C LYS A 371 32.94 15.04 -6.26
N ARG A 372 32.30 14.00 -6.77
CA ARG A 372 32.30 12.64 -6.17
C ARG A 372 33.70 12.07 -5.99
N GLU A 373 34.62 12.39 -6.91
CA GLU A 373 36.01 11.94 -6.85
C GLU A 373 36.74 12.53 -5.65
N ASP A 374 36.46 13.78 -5.31
CA ASP A 374 37.05 14.47 -4.17
C ASP A 374 36.48 13.90 -2.84
N PHE A 375 35.18 13.61 -2.81
CA PHE A 375 34.52 12.96 -1.67
C PHE A 375 35.10 11.56 -1.40
N LYS A 376 35.30 10.75 -2.45
CA LYS A 376 35.93 9.42 -2.33
C LYS A 376 37.39 9.51 -1.85
N ARG A 377 38.16 10.49 -2.34
CA ARG A 377 39.56 10.72 -1.89
C ARG A 377 39.64 11.16 -0.43
N ALA A 378 38.64 11.87 0.06
CA ALA A 378 38.52 12.29 1.44
C ALA A 378 38.06 11.19 2.42
N GLY A 379 37.91 9.94 1.96
CA GLY A 379 37.45 8.81 2.78
C GLY A 379 35.93 8.79 3.02
N GLY A 380 35.17 9.56 2.25
CA GLY A 380 33.72 9.67 2.38
C GLY A 380 32.88 8.47 1.90
N GLU A 381 33.52 7.42 1.39
CA GLU A 381 32.97 6.05 1.35
C GLU A 381 33.79 5.24 2.36
N GLY A 382 33.58 5.47 3.65
CA GLY A 382 33.97 4.51 4.68
C GLY A 382 33.35 3.17 4.32
N GLU A 383 34.08 2.10 4.57
CA GLU A 383 33.53 0.74 4.53
C GLU A 383 32.29 0.72 5.40
N GLU A 384 31.12 1.04 4.81
CA GLU A 384 29.86 0.59 5.37
C GLU A 384 29.98 -0.93 5.45
N GLU A 385 30.09 -1.46 6.65
CA GLU A 385 29.74 -2.84 6.96
C GLU A 385 28.39 -3.06 6.27
N ARG A 386 28.46 -3.65 5.07
CA ARG A 386 27.26 -4.07 4.34
C ARG A 386 26.53 -4.99 5.28
N ALA A 387 25.40 -4.54 5.80
CA ALA A 387 24.46 -5.42 6.45
C ALA A 387 24.43 -6.72 5.64
N PRO A 388 24.57 -7.90 6.25
CA PRO A 388 24.76 -9.15 5.52
C PRO A 388 23.63 -9.31 4.51
N ARG A 389 23.98 -9.24 3.22
CA ARG A 389 23.05 -9.55 2.15
C ARG A 389 22.49 -10.91 2.45
N ALA A 390 21.17 -11.02 2.62
CA ALA A 390 20.50 -12.30 2.70
C ALA A 390 21.09 -13.25 1.64
N PRO A 391 21.45 -14.47 1.98
CA PRO A 391 22.05 -15.42 1.05
C PRO A 391 21.12 -15.57 -0.15
N ARG A 392 21.65 -15.34 -1.35
CA ARG A 392 20.93 -15.65 -2.58
C ARG A 392 20.52 -17.11 -2.50
N PRO A 393 19.26 -17.47 -2.76
CA PRO A 393 18.88 -18.88 -2.85
C PRO A 393 19.81 -19.55 -3.86
N GLU A 394 20.54 -20.55 -3.41
CA GLU A 394 21.34 -21.41 -4.28
C GLU A 394 20.40 -22.01 -5.33
N ARG A 395 20.63 -21.64 -6.59
CA ARG A 395 20.02 -22.36 -7.71
C ARG A 395 20.54 -23.77 -7.62
N GLU A 396 19.69 -24.70 -7.23
CA GLU A 396 19.97 -26.13 -7.39
C GLU A 396 20.44 -26.37 -8.81
N ARG A 397 21.71 -26.76 -8.93
CA ARG A 397 22.27 -27.24 -10.18
C ARG A 397 21.67 -28.62 -10.40
N GLY A 398 20.64 -28.69 -11.21
CA GLY A 398 20.13 -29.95 -11.73
C GLY A 398 21.26 -30.79 -12.34
N PRO A 399 21.14 -32.13 -12.33
CA PRO A 399 22.20 -33.03 -12.74
C PRO A 399 22.64 -32.76 -14.19
N ARG A 400 23.94 -32.56 -14.38
CA ARG A 400 24.55 -32.42 -15.70
C ARG A 400 24.24 -33.65 -16.53
N SER A 401 23.40 -33.50 -17.55
CA SER A 401 23.29 -34.50 -18.61
C SER A 401 24.62 -34.54 -19.36
N GLU A 402 25.30 -35.69 -19.30
CA GLU A 402 26.48 -35.98 -20.11
C GLU A 402 26.12 -35.97 -21.60
N LYS A 403 26.67 -35.01 -22.34
CA LYS A 403 26.63 -35.05 -23.81
C LYS A 403 27.70 -36.02 -24.31
N PRO A 404 27.38 -36.92 -25.29
CA PRO A 404 28.33 -37.88 -25.82
C PRO A 404 29.49 -37.21 -26.57
N ARG A 405 30.69 -37.67 -26.30
CA ARG A 405 31.94 -37.27 -26.96
C ARG A 405 31.84 -37.58 -28.45
N ARG A 406 31.91 -36.54 -29.31
CA ARG A 406 32.16 -36.70 -30.74
C ARG A 406 33.66 -36.91 -30.97
N PHE A 407 33.98 -38.03 -31.61
CA PHE A 407 35.28 -38.43 -32.10
C PHE A 407 35.91 -37.39 -33.03
N GLY A 408 37.25 -37.30 -32.98
CA GLY A 408 38.07 -36.33 -33.65
C GLY A 408 38.13 -36.48 -35.17
N ARG A 409 38.41 -35.39 -35.83
CA ARG A 409 38.94 -35.32 -37.19
C ARG A 409 40.36 -34.77 -37.15
N PRO A 410 41.26 -35.24 -38.03
CA PRO A 410 42.69 -35.03 -37.92
C PRO A 410 43.15 -33.66 -38.42
N ARG A 411 44.26 -33.21 -37.84
CA ARG A 411 45.06 -32.08 -38.27
C ARG A 411 45.50 -32.23 -39.73
N ARG A 412 45.44 -31.15 -40.49
CA ARG A 412 46.27 -30.95 -41.71
C ARG A 412 47.15 -29.73 -41.48
N GLU A 413 48.43 -30.02 -41.73
CA GLU A 413 49.55 -29.10 -41.64
C GLU A 413 49.65 -28.12 -42.83
N ASP A 414 50.31 -27.04 -42.55
CA ASP A 414 50.85 -25.95 -43.33
C ASP A 414 51.06 -26.16 -44.82
N ARG A 415 50.76 -25.07 -45.58
CA ARG A 415 51.67 -24.52 -46.57
C ARG A 415 51.34 -23.04 -46.86
N ARG A 416 52.37 -22.19 -46.65
CA ARG A 416 52.46 -20.82 -47.11
C ARG A 416 52.57 -20.81 -48.63
N GLU A 417 52.00 -19.76 -49.25
CA GLU A 417 52.55 -18.93 -50.34
C GLU A 417 51.43 -18.00 -50.83
N GLY A 418 51.56 -16.85 -50.86
CA GLY A 418 51.98 -15.65 -51.53
C GLY A 418 51.12 -15.33 -52.75
N GLY A 419 50.54 -14.13 -52.81
CA GLY A 419 49.93 -13.59 -54.00
C GLY A 419 48.99 -12.43 -53.79
N ARG A 420 49.50 -11.21 -53.94
CA ARG A 420 48.74 -9.97 -54.14
C ARG A 420 47.87 -10.07 -55.38
N ARG A 421 46.64 -9.56 -55.35
CA ARG A 421 46.06 -8.79 -56.48
C ARG A 421 44.80 -8.07 -56.02
N ASP A 422 44.76 -6.78 -56.44
CA ASP A 422 43.66 -5.84 -56.37
C ASP A 422 42.42 -6.34 -57.12
N GLY A 423 41.25 -5.79 -56.75
CA GLY A 423 40.12 -5.83 -57.65
C GLY A 423 38.74 -5.76 -56.97
N ASP A 424 38.16 -4.58 -57.05
CA ASP A 424 36.74 -4.28 -57.25
C ASP A 424 35.68 -4.63 -56.21
N ARG A 425 35.16 -3.54 -55.68
CA ARG A 425 33.81 -3.45 -55.11
C ARG A 425 32.78 -3.53 -56.26
N PRO A 426 31.63 -4.13 -56.04
CA PRO A 426 30.37 -3.60 -56.54
C PRO A 426 29.44 -3.18 -55.43
N SER A 427 28.96 -1.95 -55.57
CA SER A 427 27.81 -1.37 -54.92
C SER A 427 26.53 -2.09 -55.37
N PHE A 428 25.67 -2.48 -54.46
CA PHE A 428 24.27 -2.80 -54.77
C PHE A 428 23.37 -1.79 -54.11
N SER A 429 22.99 -0.80 -54.88
CA SER A 429 21.74 -0.06 -54.81
C SER A 429 20.72 -0.84 -55.64
N ASP A 430 19.61 -1.24 -55.03
CA ASP A 430 18.31 -1.26 -55.68
C ASP A 430 17.27 -1.85 -54.74
N ARG A 431 16.44 -0.99 -54.22
CA ARG A 431 15.10 -1.32 -53.78
C ARG A 431 14.11 -0.44 -54.58
N PRO A 432 13.08 -1.01 -55.25
CA PRO A 432 12.17 -0.23 -56.02
C PRO A 432 11.16 0.51 -55.15
N ARG A 433 11.01 1.80 -55.45
CA ARG A 433 9.91 2.68 -55.04
C ARG A 433 8.59 2.12 -55.66
N ARG A 434 7.57 2.03 -54.87
CA ARG A 434 6.17 1.95 -55.36
C ARG A 434 5.63 3.34 -55.45
N GLU A 435 5.25 3.67 -56.69
CA GLU A 435 4.62 4.91 -57.12
C GLU A 435 3.17 4.99 -56.67
N ASP A 436 2.79 6.22 -56.35
CA ASP A 436 1.42 6.72 -56.20
C ASP A 436 0.58 6.49 -57.49
N ARG A 437 -0.66 6.07 -57.33
CA ARG A 437 -1.74 6.38 -58.25
C ARG A 437 -2.91 6.97 -57.47
N ARG A 438 -3.06 8.29 -57.65
CA ARG A 438 -4.33 9.03 -57.45
C ARG A 438 -5.25 8.75 -58.60
N GLU A 439 -6.50 8.46 -58.30
CA GLU A 439 -7.73 8.78 -59.07
C GLU A 439 -8.86 8.43 -58.09
N GLY A 440 -9.74 9.28 -57.62
CA GLY A 440 -10.67 10.14 -58.31
C GLY A 440 -12.04 9.47 -58.22
N GLY A 441 -12.90 9.85 -57.23
CA GLY A 441 -14.28 9.34 -57.19
C GLY A 441 -15.04 9.86 -55.98
N ARG A 442 -15.68 11.05 -56.18
CA ARG A 442 -16.72 11.58 -55.28
C ARG A 442 -17.93 10.65 -55.32
N ARG A 443 -18.46 10.27 -54.16
CA ARG A 443 -19.92 9.99 -53.99
C ARG A 443 -20.33 10.40 -52.59
N ASP A 444 -21.24 11.37 -52.58
CA ASP A 444 -22.08 11.76 -51.46
C ASP A 444 -22.93 10.60 -51.01
N GLY A 445 -23.15 10.49 -49.71
CA GLY A 445 -24.02 9.49 -49.11
C GLY A 445 -24.18 9.70 -47.60
N ASP A 446 -25.11 10.55 -47.23
CA ASP A 446 -26.01 10.62 -46.09
C ASP A 446 -25.60 9.96 -44.78
N ARG A 447 -25.36 10.82 -43.79
CA ARG A 447 -25.49 10.53 -42.35
C ARG A 447 -26.97 10.66 -41.96
N PRO A 448 -27.61 9.69 -41.31
CA PRO A 448 -28.87 9.94 -40.63
C PRO A 448 -28.60 10.54 -39.23
N SER A 449 -29.19 11.69 -39.01
CA SER A 449 -29.35 12.33 -37.73
C SER A 449 -30.35 11.55 -36.86
N PHE A 450 -29.95 11.22 -35.64
CA PHE A 450 -30.85 10.71 -34.61
C PHE A 450 -31.59 11.88 -33.94
N SER A 451 -32.77 12.20 -34.47
CA SER A 451 -33.84 12.90 -33.79
C SER A 451 -35.14 12.30 -34.26
N ASP A 452 -35.73 11.44 -33.39
CA ASP A 452 -37.17 11.26 -33.32
C ASP A 452 -37.49 10.05 -32.44
N ARG A 453 -37.83 10.34 -31.19
CA ARG A 453 -38.64 9.46 -30.35
C ARG A 453 -39.98 10.13 -30.13
N PRO A 454 -41.11 9.47 -30.44
CA PRO A 454 -42.43 10.06 -30.30
C PRO A 454 -42.83 10.17 -28.82
N ARG A 455 -43.41 11.32 -28.48
CA ARG A 455 -44.19 11.56 -27.26
C ARG A 455 -45.38 10.62 -27.23
N ARG A 456 -45.56 9.87 -26.15
CA ARG A 456 -46.83 9.22 -25.81
C ARG A 456 -47.60 10.14 -24.91
N GLU A 457 -48.81 10.42 -25.41
CA GLU A 457 -49.88 11.17 -24.78
C GLU A 457 -50.50 10.42 -23.60
N ASP A 458 -50.98 11.21 -22.65
CA ASP A 458 -51.77 10.88 -21.47
C ASP A 458 -52.97 9.96 -21.76
N ARG A 459 -53.15 8.97 -20.89
CA ARG A 459 -54.49 8.51 -20.49
C ARG A 459 -54.56 8.37 -18.98
N ARG A 460 -55.34 9.23 -18.38
CA ARG A 460 -55.86 9.14 -17.00
C ARG A 460 -56.82 7.95 -16.94
N GLU A 461 -56.76 7.20 -15.83
CA GLU A 461 -57.80 6.87 -14.89
C GLU A 461 -57.49 5.60 -14.10
N GLY A 462 -57.71 5.62 -12.78
CA GLY A 462 -57.68 4.44 -11.91
C GLY A 462 -56.93 4.58 -10.61
N SER A 463 -57.56 5.27 -9.66
CA SER A 463 -57.12 5.42 -8.24
C SER A 463 -57.02 4.06 -7.51
N ARG A 464 -55.83 3.78 -6.96
CA ARG A 464 -55.64 2.90 -5.80
C ARG A 464 -54.69 3.55 -4.82
N PRO A 465 -54.90 3.48 -3.48
CA PRO A 465 -54.13 4.23 -2.49
C PRO A 465 -52.72 3.68 -2.36
N ALA A 466 -51.74 4.58 -2.46
CA ALA A 466 -50.34 4.28 -2.25
C ALA A 466 -50.08 3.95 -0.78
N LYS A 467 -49.54 2.76 -0.52
CA LYS A 467 -48.87 2.45 0.76
C LYS A 467 -47.65 3.37 0.88
N LYS A 468 -47.62 4.19 1.93
CA LYS A 468 -46.43 4.95 2.34
C LYS A 468 -45.32 3.97 2.70
N ASN A 469 -44.29 3.88 1.86
CA ASN A 469 -43.00 3.36 2.26
C ASN A 469 -42.31 4.45 3.09
N GLU A 470 -42.33 4.28 4.42
CA GLU A 470 -41.44 4.99 5.31
C GLU A 470 -40.03 4.45 5.12
N GLY A 471 -39.32 4.99 4.14
CA GLY A 471 -37.89 4.82 3.97
C GLY A 471 -37.16 5.63 5.06
N GLY A 472 -36.85 4.99 6.17
CA GLY A 472 -36.02 5.58 7.21
C GLY A 472 -34.67 5.99 6.63
N LEU A 473 -34.35 7.26 6.70
CA LEU A 473 -33.02 7.80 6.39
C LEU A 473 -32.02 7.28 7.44
N TRP A 474 -30.89 6.78 6.99
CA TRP A 474 -29.80 6.35 7.86
C TRP A 474 -29.33 7.49 8.76
N PRO A 475 -28.98 7.26 10.06
CA PRO A 475 -28.65 8.30 11.04
C PRO A 475 -27.51 9.25 10.63
N ASN A 476 -26.67 8.84 9.69
CA ASN A 476 -25.48 9.59 9.27
C ASN A 476 -25.70 10.59 8.11
N ASP A 477 -26.91 10.68 7.58
CA ASP A 477 -27.21 11.60 6.45
C ASP A 477 -27.70 12.97 6.91
N ARG A 478 -27.90 13.17 8.21
CA ARG A 478 -28.34 14.42 8.82
C ARG A 478 -27.38 14.86 9.90
N PHE A 479 -26.98 16.10 9.91
CA PHE A 479 -26.25 16.70 11.03
C PHE A 479 -26.87 18.04 11.43
N ARG A 480 -26.86 18.30 12.75
CA ARG A 480 -27.33 19.54 13.33
C ARG A 480 -26.14 20.47 13.53
N TYR A 481 -26.34 21.75 13.26
CA TYR A 481 -25.35 22.80 13.53
C TYR A 481 -26.09 24.08 13.95
N ARG A 482 -25.40 24.94 14.67
CA ARG A 482 -25.93 26.27 14.98
C ARG A 482 -25.33 27.27 14.01
N ASP A 483 -26.19 28.15 13.47
CA ASP A 483 -25.73 29.26 12.64
C ASP A 483 -25.11 30.39 13.51
N GLU A 484 -24.59 31.41 12.85
CA GLU A 484 -23.95 32.55 13.51
C GLU A 484 -24.91 33.33 14.44
N GLU A 485 -26.22 33.12 14.32
CA GLU A 485 -27.25 33.72 15.15
C GLU A 485 -27.74 32.76 16.25
N GLY A 486 -27.08 31.62 16.44
CA GLY A 486 -27.35 30.63 17.49
C GLY A 486 -28.55 29.71 17.25
N ARG A 487 -29.19 29.76 16.08
CA ARG A 487 -30.34 28.91 15.72
C ARG A 487 -29.92 27.53 15.27
N GLU A 488 -30.63 26.51 15.74
CA GLU A 488 -30.34 25.11 15.38
C GLU A 488 -30.84 24.79 13.97
N ARG A 489 -29.98 24.24 13.11
CA ARG A 489 -30.26 23.88 11.73
C ARG A 489 -29.86 22.46 11.42
N ILE A 490 -30.59 21.80 10.50
CA ILE A 490 -30.31 20.43 10.03
C ILE A 490 -29.92 20.48 8.54
N ARG A 491 -28.82 19.88 8.19
CA ARG A 491 -28.38 19.77 6.82
C ARG A 491 -28.34 18.28 6.37
N ASN A 492 -28.95 18.00 5.22
CA ASN A 492 -28.87 16.70 4.55
C ASN A 492 -27.64 16.68 3.63
N LYS A 493 -26.80 15.65 3.70
CA LYS A 493 -25.63 15.49 2.82
C LYS A 493 -25.97 15.49 1.32
N ARG A 494 -27.20 15.14 0.94
CA ARG A 494 -27.61 14.97 -0.46
C ARG A 494 -28.48 16.11 -1.02
N SER A 495 -28.87 17.09 -0.22
CA SER A 495 -29.67 18.23 -0.70
C SER A 495 -29.01 19.56 -0.37
N LYS A 496 -29.06 20.50 -1.32
CA LYS A 496 -28.60 21.88 -1.11
C LYS A 496 -29.60 22.73 -0.33
N HIS A 497 -30.72 22.17 0.14
CA HIS A 497 -31.75 22.89 0.83
C HIS A 497 -31.57 22.86 2.35
N ILE A 498 -31.55 24.04 2.95
CA ILE A 498 -31.52 24.28 4.39
C ILE A 498 -32.96 24.33 4.87
N GLN A 499 -33.38 23.45 5.79
CA GLN A 499 -34.66 23.55 6.48
C GLN A 499 -34.46 24.27 7.83
N THR A 500 -35.14 25.37 8.02
CA THR A 500 -35.21 26.07 9.29
C THR A 500 -36.33 25.50 10.15
N PHE A 501 -36.04 25.13 11.37
CA PHE A 501 -37.05 24.86 12.40
C PHE A 501 -37.23 26.13 13.22
N SER A 502 -38.40 26.77 13.09
CA SER A 502 -38.87 27.73 14.08
C SER A 502 -39.46 26.92 15.24
N GLY A 503 -38.76 26.88 16.37
CA GLY A 503 -39.32 26.36 17.60
C GLY A 503 -40.46 27.29 18.06
N GLY A 504 -41.71 26.85 17.92
CA GLY A 504 -42.83 27.42 18.64
C GLY A 504 -42.68 27.01 20.10
N GLY A 505 -42.37 27.96 20.95
CA GLY A 505 -42.63 27.83 22.36
C GLY A 505 -44.10 28.07 22.59
N ASP A 506 -44.76 27.12 23.22
CA ASP A 506 -45.99 27.33 23.95
C ASP A 506 -45.89 26.54 25.24
N GLU A 507 -46.04 27.29 26.35
CA GLU A 507 -46.43 27.03 27.72
C GLU A 507 -45.95 25.76 28.43
#